data_8dc471e1413648d246ac6a9618cfad9d
#
_entry.id   8dc471e1413648d246ac6a9618cfad9d
#
_cell.length_a   1.000
_cell.length_b   1.000
_cell.length_c   1.000
_cell.angle_alpha   90.00
_cell.angle_beta   90.00
_cell.angle_gamma   90.00
#
_symmetry.space_group_name_H-M   'P 1'
#
loop_
_entity.id
_entity.type
_entity.pdbx_description
1 polymer ?
#
loop_
_entity_poly.entity_id
_entity_poly.type
_entity_poly.pdbx_seq_one_letter_code
_entity_poly.pdbx_strand_id
1 'polypeptide(L)'
;MRTTVGIIGAGPAGLLLARLLHNAGIDSVVLESRDRAYVEQRQRAGILEQGTVDVLRAAGAGERMDREGLRHDGIELRYGRKRHRVDFPALTGGRSVTVYAQTEVCKDLIALQLAEGGPLLFEAEALAVEDAATDHPRIRFRHQGTEDVLDCDYVVGCDGFWGVARAAVPAGLGRTFERTYPFGWLGILADVPPSHDELVYARHDRGFALLSMRSPSVSRLYLQVPDGTKAEEWGDEEIWDELERRFETADDWTLQRGPITQKSVTPMRSFVHEPMRHGRLFLAGDAAHIVPPTGAKGLNLAVGDVVTFARALVHQRETGSAELLDAYSQTCLRRVWQAERFSYDMTTLLHRAPDATPFDARLQLARLERIASCRGAETDLAEAYTGFPLD
;
A
#
# COMPACT_ATOMS: atom_id res chain seq x y z
N MET A 1 1.62 -25.97 18.56
CA MET A 1 0.24 -25.50 18.20
C MET A 1 -0.08 -26.00 16.81
N ARG A 2 -1.41 -26.08 16.40
CA ARG A 2 -1.81 -26.47 15.02
C ARG A 2 -2.94 -25.57 14.52
N THR A 3 -2.93 -25.23 13.23
CA THR A 3 -3.98 -24.47 12.56
C THR A 3 -4.06 -24.82 11.07
N THR A 4 -5.16 -24.47 10.40
CA THR A 4 -5.23 -24.58 8.93
C THR A 4 -4.30 -23.57 8.26
N VAL A 5 -4.32 -22.30 8.69
CA VAL A 5 -3.47 -21.24 8.08
C VAL A 5 -2.66 -20.53 9.14
N GLY A 6 -1.33 -20.64 9.05
CA GLY A 6 -0.39 -19.80 9.79
C GLY A 6 -0.13 -18.49 9.04
N ILE A 7 -0.40 -17.36 9.67
CA ILE A 7 -0.21 -16.02 9.08
C ILE A 7 0.93 -15.32 9.81
N ILE A 8 1.95 -14.88 9.07
CA ILE A 8 3.08 -14.15 9.64
C ILE A 8 2.90 -12.66 9.33
N GLY A 9 2.74 -11.85 10.39
CA GLY A 9 2.56 -10.41 10.35
C GLY A 9 1.11 -9.95 10.54
N ALA A 10 0.89 -9.03 11.49
CA ALA A 10 -0.38 -8.35 11.76
C ALA A 10 -0.46 -6.96 11.11
N GLY A 11 0.13 -6.81 9.94
CA GLY A 11 -0.17 -5.69 9.05
C GLY A 11 -1.57 -5.81 8.43
N PRO A 12 -2.00 -4.83 7.61
CA PRO A 12 -3.36 -4.84 7.03
C PRO A 12 -3.65 -6.10 6.21
N ALA A 13 -2.65 -6.68 5.52
CA ALA A 13 -2.78 -7.91 4.77
C ALA A 13 -3.11 -9.11 5.67
N GLY A 14 -2.27 -9.35 6.69
CA GLY A 14 -2.45 -10.50 7.59
C GLY A 14 -3.71 -10.42 8.42
N LEU A 15 -4.03 -9.23 8.94
CA LEU A 15 -5.28 -9.00 9.70
C LEU A 15 -6.53 -9.20 8.83
N LEU A 16 -6.52 -8.64 7.59
CA LEU A 16 -7.63 -8.84 6.67
C LEU A 16 -7.77 -10.30 6.26
N LEU A 17 -6.64 -11.00 6.00
CA LEU A 17 -6.67 -12.43 5.71
C LEU A 17 -7.30 -13.23 6.84
N ALA A 18 -6.86 -13.00 8.09
CA ALA A 18 -7.44 -13.67 9.26
C ALA A 18 -8.95 -13.44 9.33
N ARG A 19 -9.40 -12.20 9.07
CA ARG A 19 -10.83 -11.87 9.04
C ARG A 19 -11.61 -12.59 7.94
N LEU A 20 -11.05 -12.63 6.71
CA LEU A 20 -11.68 -13.33 5.58
C LEU A 20 -11.80 -14.83 5.84
N LEU A 21 -10.74 -15.44 6.41
CA LEU A 21 -10.74 -16.86 6.79
C LEU A 21 -11.72 -17.14 7.91
N HIS A 22 -11.79 -16.31 8.95
CA HIS A 22 -12.78 -16.42 10.02
C HIS A 22 -14.21 -16.42 9.47
N ASN A 23 -14.54 -15.46 8.58
CA ASN A 23 -15.86 -15.37 7.94
C ASN A 23 -16.19 -16.62 7.10
N ALA A 24 -15.18 -17.33 6.60
CA ALA A 24 -15.32 -18.59 5.86
C ALA A 24 -15.28 -19.85 6.77
N GLY A 25 -15.20 -19.69 8.08
CA GLY A 25 -15.07 -20.82 9.03
C GLY A 25 -13.77 -21.60 8.86
N ILE A 26 -12.67 -20.91 8.55
CA ILE A 26 -11.33 -21.49 8.39
C ILE A 26 -10.44 -21.01 9.54
N ASP A 27 -9.87 -21.96 10.28
CA ASP A 27 -9.00 -21.66 11.41
C ASP A 27 -7.68 -21.04 10.93
N SER A 28 -7.27 -19.97 11.62
CA SER A 28 -6.00 -19.32 11.37
C SER A 28 -5.37 -18.80 12.66
N VAL A 29 -4.05 -18.68 12.69
CA VAL A 29 -3.26 -18.04 13.76
C VAL A 29 -2.39 -16.96 13.16
N VAL A 30 -2.47 -15.75 13.72
CA VAL A 30 -1.62 -14.62 13.31
C VAL A 30 -0.49 -14.45 14.32
N LEU A 31 0.75 -14.43 13.82
CA LEU A 31 1.97 -14.16 14.59
C LEU A 31 2.49 -12.77 14.21
N GLU A 32 2.60 -11.86 15.19
CA GLU A 32 3.15 -10.53 15.00
C GLU A 32 4.35 -10.30 15.93
N SER A 33 5.48 -9.88 15.36
CA SER A 33 6.72 -9.67 16.08
C SER A 33 6.69 -8.47 17.04
N ARG A 34 5.83 -7.51 16.79
CA ARG A 34 5.69 -6.27 17.58
C ARG A 34 4.53 -6.35 18.55
N ASP A 35 4.52 -5.42 19.50
CA ASP A 35 3.37 -5.22 20.36
C ASP A 35 2.19 -4.57 19.61
N ARG A 36 1.02 -4.64 20.21
CA ARG A 36 -0.21 -4.08 19.64
C ARG A 36 -0.10 -2.58 19.40
N ALA A 37 0.47 -1.84 20.36
CA ALA A 37 0.57 -0.39 20.28
C ALA A 37 1.42 0.06 19.08
N TYR A 38 2.51 -0.65 18.80
CA TYR A 38 3.33 -0.39 17.62
C TYR A 38 2.54 -0.59 16.30
N VAL A 39 1.79 -1.69 16.17
CA VAL A 39 0.99 -1.96 14.97
C VAL A 39 -0.08 -0.89 14.76
N GLU A 40 -0.77 -0.47 15.82
CA GLU A 40 -1.83 0.53 15.79
C GLU A 40 -1.31 1.96 15.53
N GLN A 41 -0.02 2.24 15.76
CA GLN A 41 0.57 3.58 15.64
C GLN A 41 1.49 3.74 14.43
N ARG A 42 1.91 2.65 13.77
CA ARG A 42 2.87 2.69 12.68
C ARG A 42 2.29 3.41 11.45
N GLN A 43 2.67 4.66 11.29
CA GLN A 43 2.19 5.53 10.21
C GLN A 43 2.57 4.99 8.82
N ARG A 44 1.56 4.85 7.94
CA ARG A 44 1.67 4.46 6.53
C ARG A 44 0.67 5.26 5.69
N ALA A 45 0.66 5.03 4.36
CA ALA A 45 -0.36 5.58 3.47
C ALA A 45 -1.76 5.09 3.87
N GLY A 46 -2.77 5.67 3.27
CA GLY A 46 -4.16 5.32 3.59
C GLY A 46 -5.09 5.77 2.47
N ILE A 47 -4.73 5.51 1.19
CA ILE A 47 -5.62 5.69 0.05
C ILE A 47 -6.12 4.31 -0.35
N LEU A 48 -7.42 4.10 -0.17
CA LEU A 48 -8.10 2.85 -0.48
C LEU A 48 -8.78 2.98 -1.85
N GLU A 49 -8.49 2.05 -2.74
CA GLU A 49 -9.22 1.88 -3.99
C GLU A 49 -10.64 1.39 -3.72
N GLN A 50 -11.55 1.60 -4.65
CA GLN A 50 -12.94 1.16 -4.53
C GLN A 50 -13.05 -0.34 -4.16
N GLY A 51 -12.29 -1.21 -4.84
CA GLY A 51 -12.29 -2.64 -4.55
C GLY A 51 -11.83 -2.99 -3.12
N THR A 52 -10.86 -2.25 -2.57
CA THR A 52 -10.43 -2.41 -1.18
C THR A 52 -11.51 -1.99 -0.19
N VAL A 53 -12.19 -0.87 -0.45
CA VAL A 53 -13.33 -0.39 0.35
C VAL A 53 -14.44 -1.44 0.38
N ASP A 54 -14.79 -2.01 -0.78
CA ASP A 54 -15.83 -3.02 -0.89
C ASP A 54 -15.48 -4.32 -0.15
N VAL A 55 -14.21 -4.74 -0.20
CA VAL A 55 -13.71 -5.89 0.57
C VAL A 55 -13.80 -5.63 2.08
N LEU A 56 -13.37 -4.46 2.56
CA LEU A 56 -13.45 -4.12 3.98
C LEU A 56 -14.90 -4.09 4.49
N ARG A 57 -15.83 -3.56 3.69
CA ARG A 57 -17.27 -3.60 3.99
C ARG A 57 -17.79 -5.04 4.08
N ALA A 58 -17.50 -5.86 3.08
CA ALA A 58 -17.89 -7.26 3.05
C ALA A 58 -17.27 -8.07 4.20
N ALA A 59 -16.08 -7.73 4.63
CA ALA A 59 -15.41 -8.32 5.77
C ALA A 59 -16.00 -7.88 7.14
N GLY A 60 -16.92 -6.91 7.17
CA GLY A 60 -17.48 -6.34 8.40
C GLY A 60 -16.59 -5.28 9.06
N ALA A 61 -15.54 -4.80 8.38
CA ALA A 61 -14.59 -3.79 8.86
C ALA A 61 -14.84 -2.39 8.25
N GLY A 62 -15.99 -2.16 7.63
CA GLY A 62 -16.29 -0.93 6.89
C GLY A 62 -16.97 0.17 7.70
N GLU A 63 -17.59 -0.12 8.82
CA GLU A 63 -18.50 0.83 9.52
C GLU A 63 -17.82 2.15 9.90
N ARG A 64 -16.65 2.08 10.56
CA ARG A 64 -15.91 3.29 10.94
C ARG A 64 -15.29 3.97 9.73
N MET A 65 -14.81 3.20 8.75
CA MET A 65 -14.30 3.73 7.49
C MET A 65 -15.37 4.53 6.73
N ASP A 66 -16.62 4.06 6.69
CA ASP A 66 -17.73 4.75 6.03
C ASP A 66 -18.15 6.04 6.74
N ARG A 67 -17.95 6.12 8.06
CA ARG A 67 -18.26 7.31 8.86
C ARG A 67 -17.13 8.34 8.87
N GLU A 68 -15.87 7.91 8.89
CA GLU A 68 -14.69 8.76 9.14
C GLU A 68 -13.77 8.90 7.91
N GLY A 69 -13.88 8.01 6.94
CA GLY A 69 -13.09 8.05 5.70
C GLY A 69 -13.48 9.23 4.82
N LEU A 70 -12.49 9.83 4.18
CA LEU A 70 -12.71 10.97 3.28
C LEU A 70 -12.76 10.45 1.84
N ARG A 71 -13.95 10.48 1.25
CA ARG A 71 -14.14 10.09 -0.15
C ARG A 71 -13.58 11.16 -1.07
N HIS A 72 -12.76 10.74 -2.03
CA HIS A 72 -12.26 11.60 -3.10
C HIS A 72 -12.78 11.10 -4.44
N ASP A 73 -13.47 11.99 -5.14
CA ASP A 73 -13.99 11.75 -6.48
C ASP A 73 -13.01 12.17 -7.58
N GLY A 74 -11.81 12.58 -7.19
CA GLY A 74 -10.76 12.96 -8.12
C GLY A 74 -9.41 13.22 -7.47
N ILE A 75 -8.48 13.63 -8.32
CA ILE A 75 -7.19 14.23 -7.95
C ILE A 75 -6.95 15.47 -8.78
N GLU A 76 -6.15 16.40 -8.29
CA GLU A 76 -5.68 17.55 -9.05
C GLU A 76 -4.22 17.37 -9.47
N LEU A 77 -3.93 17.55 -10.75
CA LEU A 77 -2.57 17.62 -11.29
C LEU A 77 -2.18 19.10 -11.48
N ARG A 78 -1.03 19.51 -10.90
CA ARG A 78 -0.44 20.84 -11.09
C ARG A 78 0.86 20.76 -11.86
N TYR A 79 0.99 21.59 -12.89
CA TYR A 79 2.21 21.67 -13.68
C TYR A 79 2.26 22.99 -14.46
N GLY A 80 3.41 23.63 -14.51
CA GLY A 80 3.57 24.91 -15.23
C GLY A 80 2.57 25.98 -14.80
N ARG A 81 2.22 26.04 -13.51
CA ARG A 81 1.19 26.90 -12.88
C ARG A 81 -0.25 26.64 -13.35
N LYS A 82 -0.49 25.57 -14.12
CA LYS A 82 -1.82 25.09 -14.52
C LYS A 82 -2.36 24.11 -13.50
N ARG A 83 -3.70 23.97 -13.46
CA ARG A 83 -4.45 23.01 -12.66
C ARG A 83 -5.30 22.16 -13.60
N HIS A 84 -5.34 20.86 -13.35
CA HIS A 84 -6.23 19.93 -14.05
C HIS A 84 -6.78 18.91 -13.07
N ARG A 85 -8.09 18.90 -12.87
CA ARG A 85 -8.77 17.91 -12.03
C ARG A 85 -9.19 16.72 -12.87
N VAL A 86 -8.81 15.51 -12.45
CA VAL A 86 -9.24 14.24 -13.04
C VAL A 86 -10.46 13.75 -12.27
N ASP A 87 -11.61 13.68 -12.93
CA ASP A 87 -12.89 13.28 -12.34
C ASP A 87 -13.08 11.76 -12.43
N PHE A 88 -12.86 11.06 -11.33
CA PHE A 88 -12.92 9.61 -11.29
C PHE A 88 -14.31 9.04 -11.62
N PRO A 89 -15.41 9.45 -10.96
CA PRO A 89 -16.75 8.93 -11.29
C PRO A 89 -17.13 9.10 -12.75
N ALA A 90 -16.86 10.28 -13.33
CA ALA A 90 -17.20 10.57 -14.72
C ALA A 90 -16.41 9.72 -15.74
N LEU A 91 -15.20 9.27 -15.36
CA LEU A 91 -14.29 8.53 -16.23
C LEU A 91 -14.35 7.02 -16.03
N THR A 92 -14.79 6.55 -14.85
CA THR A 92 -14.69 5.13 -14.44
C THR A 92 -16.03 4.47 -14.13
N GLY A 93 -17.15 5.13 -14.45
CA GLY A 93 -18.48 4.60 -14.16
C GLY A 93 -18.84 4.61 -12.68
N GLY A 94 -18.41 5.64 -11.93
CA GLY A 94 -18.81 5.90 -10.55
C GLY A 94 -17.81 5.49 -9.48
N ARG A 95 -16.61 4.99 -9.85
CA ARG A 95 -15.56 4.63 -8.86
C ARG A 95 -14.92 5.87 -8.25
N SER A 96 -14.47 5.72 -7.00
CA SER A 96 -13.77 6.75 -6.23
C SER A 96 -12.64 6.11 -5.42
N VAL A 97 -11.89 6.91 -4.67
CA VAL A 97 -10.98 6.42 -3.65
C VAL A 97 -11.38 6.97 -2.29
N THR A 98 -10.98 6.29 -1.22
CA THR A 98 -11.25 6.73 0.15
C THR A 98 -9.94 6.93 0.89
N VAL A 99 -9.72 8.13 1.43
CA VAL A 99 -8.62 8.37 2.35
C VAL A 99 -9.05 7.89 3.74
N TYR A 100 -8.46 6.76 4.15
CA TYR A 100 -8.63 6.17 5.47
C TYR A 100 -7.30 5.56 5.89
N ALA A 101 -6.72 6.06 6.97
CA ALA A 101 -5.36 5.71 7.33
C ALA A 101 -5.20 4.19 7.53
N GLN A 102 -4.11 3.62 7.04
CA GLN A 102 -3.80 2.19 7.25
C GLN A 102 -3.82 1.80 8.73
N THR A 103 -3.39 2.69 9.62
CA THR A 103 -3.48 2.49 11.07
C THR A 103 -4.90 2.27 11.55
N GLU A 104 -5.87 2.98 10.98
CA GLU A 104 -7.28 2.83 11.34
C GLU A 104 -7.85 1.51 10.82
N VAL A 105 -7.48 1.11 9.59
CA VAL A 105 -7.81 -0.23 9.06
C VAL A 105 -7.28 -1.33 9.99
N CYS A 106 -6.02 -1.22 10.44
CA CYS A 106 -5.44 -2.19 11.37
C CYS A 106 -6.19 -2.22 12.71
N LYS A 107 -6.52 -1.06 13.29
CA LYS A 107 -7.27 -0.96 14.55
C LYS A 107 -8.64 -1.65 14.44
N ASP A 108 -9.37 -1.40 13.35
CA ASP A 108 -10.67 -2.00 13.10
C ASP A 108 -10.58 -3.53 13.01
N LEU A 109 -9.63 -4.02 12.21
CA LEU A 109 -9.42 -5.46 12.05
C LEU A 109 -8.93 -6.14 13.34
N ILE A 110 -8.03 -5.49 14.11
CA ILE A 110 -7.60 -6.00 15.42
C ILE A 110 -8.78 -6.08 16.39
N ALA A 111 -9.61 -5.02 16.45
CA ALA A 111 -10.78 -4.99 17.32
C ALA A 111 -11.75 -6.14 17.01
N LEU A 112 -12.05 -6.38 15.72
CA LEU A 112 -12.88 -7.48 15.28
C LEU A 112 -12.26 -8.85 15.64
N GLN A 113 -10.98 -9.05 15.34
CA GLN A 113 -10.30 -10.31 15.61
C GLN A 113 -10.31 -10.67 17.10
N LEU A 114 -10.06 -9.68 17.97
CA LEU A 114 -10.06 -9.89 19.43
C LEU A 114 -11.47 -10.09 20.00
N ALA A 115 -12.48 -9.36 19.48
CA ALA A 115 -13.87 -9.51 19.93
C ALA A 115 -14.44 -10.91 19.65
N GLU A 116 -13.98 -11.54 18.58
CA GLU A 116 -14.42 -12.88 18.17
C GLU A 116 -13.50 -13.99 18.66
N GLY A 117 -12.48 -13.67 19.46
CA GLY A 117 -11.56 -14.64 20.07
C GLY A 117 -10.59 -15.28 19.08
N GLY A 118 -10.36 -14.68 17.91
CA GLY A 118 -9.43 -15.19 16.92
C GLY A 118 -7.98 -15.13 17.43
N PRO A 119 -7.17 -16.20 17.22
CA PRO A 119 -5.80 -16.25 17.70
C PRO A 119 -4.90 -15.21 17.00
N LEU A 120 -4.59 -14.11 17.70
CA LEU A 120 -3.69 -13.05 17.30
C LEU A 120 -2.64 -12.87 18.40
N LEU A 121 -1.42 -13.34 18.12
CA LEU A 121 -0.31 -13.32 19.06
C LEU A 121 0.63 -12.15 18.72
N PHE A 122 0.64 -11.13 19.57
CA PHE A 122 1.63 -10.06 19.57
C PHE A 122 2.92 -10.50 20.28
N GLU A 123 4.04 -9.86 19.96
CA GLU A 123 5.36 -10.21 20.47
C GLU A 123 5.73 -11.68 20.20
N ALA A 124 5.17 -12.23 19.12
CA ALA A 124 5.41 -13.56 18.61
C ALA A 124 6.23 -13.49 17.30
N GLU A 125 7.55 -13.49 17.43
CA GLU A 125 8.50 -13.34 16.33
C GLU A 125 8.64 -14.65 15.55
N ALA A 126 8.17 -14.68 14.30
CA ALA A 126 8.46 -15.79 13.40
C ALA A 126 9.96 -15.82 13.06
N LEU A 127 10.59 -16.96 13.27
CA LEU A 127 12.03 -17.16 13.09
C LEU A 127 12.34 -17.86 11.77
N ALA A 128 11.49 -18.78 11.34
CA ALA A 128 11.65 -19.53 10.10
C ALA A 128 10.32 -20.14 9.66
N VAL A 129 10.16 -20.35 8.35
CA VAL A 129 9.17 -21.26 7.77
C VAL A 129 9.91 -22.52 7.33
N GLU A 130 9.51 -23.66 7.84
CA GLU A 130 10.10 -24.96 7.58
C GLU A 130 9.13 -25.83 6.81
N ASP A 131 9.64 -26.77 6.02
CA ASP A 131 8.88 -27.79 5.29
C ASP A 131 7.81 -27.21 4.32
N ALA A 132 8.03 -26.00 3.80
CA ALA A 132 7.09 -25.26 2.95
C ALA A 132 6.64 -26.03 1.68
N ALA A 133 7.50 -26.92 1.17
CA ALA A 133 7.22 -27.75 -0.01
C ALA A 133 6.41 -29.02 0.29
N THR A 134 6.17 -29.34 1.57
CA THR A 134 5.45 -30.53 2.01
C THR A 134 3.97 -30.21 2.33
N ASP A 135 3.20 -31.24 2.69
CA ASP A 135 1.82 -31.09 3.15
C ASP A 135 1.71 -30.59 4.60
N HIS A 136 2.84 -30.45 5.30
CA HIS A 136 2.90 -30.08 6.71
C HIS A 136 3.92 -28.97 6.95
N PRO A 137 3.71 -27.75 6.38
CA PRO A 137 4.59 -26.62 6.66
C PRO A 137 4.49 -26.20 8.13
N ARG A 138 5.58 -25.66 8.66
CA ARG A 138 5.67 -25.22 10.04
C ARG A 138 6.25 -23.82 10.14
N ILE A 139 5.79 -23.06 11.15
CA ILE A 139 6.39 -21.78 11.52
C ILE A 139 7.07 -21.98 12.87
N ARG A 140 8.39 -21.84 12.90
CA ARG A 140 9.12 -21.74 14.16
C ARG A 140 9.11 -20.28 14.60
N PHE A 141 8.66 -20.01 15.82
CA PHE A 141 8.51 -18.67 16.35
C PHE A 141 8.95 -18.57 17.81
N ARG A 142 9.20 -17.36 18.28
CA ARG A 142 9.52 -17.04 19.67
C ARG A 142 8.42 -16.18 20.26
N HIS A 143 7.86 -16.61 21.39
CA HIS A 143 6.85 -15.86 22.13
C HIS A 143 7.15 -15.92 23.62
N GLN A 144 7.15 -14.79 24.30
CA GLN A 144 7.46 -14.68 25.74
C GLN A 144 8.80 -15.36 26.12
N GLY A 145 9.82 -15.22 25.29
CA GLY A 145 11.15 -15.77 25.48
C GLY A 145 11.31 -17.26 25.20
N THR A 146 10.21 -17.97 24.85
CA THR A 146 10.23 -19.41 24.54
C THR A 146 10.07 -19.62 23.03
N GLU A 147 10.86 -20.53 22.45
CA GLU A 147 10.65 -20.97 21.08
C GLU A 147 9.59 -22.07 21.03
N ASP A 148 8.67 -21.95 20.08
CA ASP A 148 7.58 -22.90 19.84
C ASP A 148 7.40 -23.10 18.34
N VAL A 149 6.56 -24.07 17.97
CA VAL A 149 6.26 -24.45 16.58
C VAL A 149 4.76 -24.39 16.35
N LEU A 150 4.35 -23.73 15.26
CA LEU A 150 3.00 -23.74 14.74
C LEU A 150 2.96 -24.64 13.50
N ASP A 151 2.33 -25.81 13.63
CA ASP A 151 2.05 -26.70 12.51
C ASP A 151 0.86 -26.18 11.70
N CYS A 152 0.99 -26.14 10.38
CA CYS A 152 0.00 -25.56 9.48
C CYS A 152 -0.32 -26.49 8.31
N ASP A 153 -1.49 -26.29 7.68
CA ASP A 153 -1.75 -26.82 6.35
C ASP A 153 -1.25 -25.85 5.26
N TYR A 154 -1.27 -24.54 5.56
CA TYR A 154 -0.75 -23.47 4.72
C TYR A 154 -0.08 -22.39 5.56
N VAL A 155 0.91 -21.71 4.97
CA VAL A 155 1.57 -20.54 5.57
C VAL A 155 1.40 -19.35 4.62
N VAL A 156 1.00 -18.19 5.15
CA VAL A 156 0.94 -16.94 4.38
C VAL A 156 1.85 -15.90 5.02
N GLY A 157 2.90 -15.53 4.30
CA GLY A 157 3.83 -14.46 4.69
C GLY A 157 3.28 -13.08 4.35
N CYS A 158 2.80 -12.37 5.38
CA CYS A 158 2.40 -10.95 5.36
C CYS A 158 3.37 -10.10 6.18
N ASP A 159 4.63 -10.55 6.31
CA ASP A 159 5.66 -10.10 7.24
C ASP A 159 6.53 -8.96 6.70
N GLY A 160 6.09 -8.37 5.58
CA GLY A 160 6.75 -7.23 4.99
C GLY A 160 8.07 -7.57 4.30
N PHE A 161 8.78 -6.55 3.86
CA PHE A 161 9.98 -6.73 3.04
C PHE A 161 11.11 -7.47 3.77
N TRP A 162 11.25 -7.25 5.07
CA TRP A 162 12.33 -7.81 5.89
C TRP A 162 11.92 -9.08 6.67
N GLY A 163 10.75 -9.63 6.33
CA GLY A 163 10.24 -10.84 6.97
C GLY A 163 10.98 -12.11 6.57
N VAL A 164 10.68 -13.20 7.27
CA VAL A 164 11.32 -14.52 7.09
C VAL A 164 10.67 -15.37 6.00
N ALA A 165 9.41 -15.07 5.65
CA ALA A 165 8.62 -15.90 4.75
C ALA A 165 9.27 -16.02 3.36
N ARG A 166 9.70 -14.90 2.76
CA ARG A 166 10.37 -14.94 1.45
C ARG A 166 11.70 -15.69 1.48
N ALA A 167 12.42 -15.66 2.58
CA ALA A 167 13.70 -16.38 2.72
C ALA A 167 13.53 -17.91 2.73
N ALA A 168 12.31 -18.41 2.98
CA ALA A 168 12.00 -19.84 2.90
C ALA A 168 11.79 -20.34 1.46
N VAL A 169 11.68 -19.44 0.47
CA VAL A 169 11.70 -19.82 -0.94
C VAL A 169 13.15 -20.10 -1.35
N PRO A 170 13.48 -21.31 -1.85
CA PRO A 170 14.84 -21.64 -2.24
C PRO A 170 15.40 -20.68 -3.29
N ALA A 171 16.66 -20.23 -3.11
CA ALA A 171 17.29 -19.21 -3.95
C ALA A 171 17.29 -19.51 -5.46
N GLY A 172 17.26 -20.80 -5.85
CA GLY A 172 17.20 -21.21 -7.25
C GLY A 172 15.80 -21.20 -7.88
N LEU A 173 14.75 -21.04 -7.09
CA LEU A 173 13.36 -21.05 -7.55
C LEU A 173 12.75 -19.65 -7.68
N GLY A 174 13.36 -18.66 -7.01
CA GLY A 174 12.87 -17.27 -7.03
C GLY A 174 13.65 -16.38 -8.00
N ARG A 175 12.94 -15.46 -8.61
CA ARG A 175 13.52 -14.33 -9.38
C ARG A 175 13.06 -13.02 -8.77
N THR A 176 14.01 -12.10 -8.55
CA THR A 176 13.74 -10.77 -8.01
C THR A 176 13.93 -9.71 -9.08
N PHE A 177 12.99 -8.80 -9.17
CA PHE A 177 13.06 -7.60 -9.98
C PHE A 177 13.06 -6.39 -9.05
N GLU A 178 14.09 -5.55 -9.16
CA GLU A 178 14.25 -4.42 -8.26
C GLU A 178 14.70 -3.17 -9.02
N ARG A 179 14.18 -2.01 -8.58
CA ARG A 179 14.60 -0.70 -9.03
C ARG A 179 14.63 0.27 -7.86
N THR A 180 15.76 0.92 -7.63
CA THR A 180 15.90 2.04 -6.70
C THR A 180 15.81 3.34 -7.47
N TYR A 181 15.09 4.33 -6.94
CA TYR A 181 14.99 5.66 -7.51
C TYR A 181 16.00 6.58 -6.84
N PRO A 182 16.64 7.53 -7.58
CA PRO A 182 17.69 8.40 -7.05
C PRO A 182 17.13 9.58 -6.23
N PHE A 183 15.99 9.40 -5.62
CA PHE A 183 15.29 10.36 -4.77
C PHE A 183 14.37 9.66 -3.78
N GLY A 184 14.02 10.37 -2.72
CA GLY A 184 13.02 9.95 -1.75
C GLY A 184 11.93 10.99 -1.55
N TRP A 185 11.03 10.71 -0.62
CA TRP A 185 10.00 11.64 -0.16
C TRP A 185 10.26 12.08 1.27
N LEU A 186 10.41 13.38 1.48
CA LEU A 186 10.24 13.99 2.79
C LEU A 186 8.73 14.08 3.07
N GLY A 187 8.25 13.22 3.96
CA GLY A 187 6.87 13.20 4.41
C GLY A 187 6.70 14.07 5.64
N ILE A 188 5.69 14.92 5.62
CA ILE A 188 5.38 15.93 6.64
C ILE A 188 3.95 15.70 7.16
N LEU A 189 3.77 15.67 8.48
CA LEU A 189 2.47 15.83 9.12
C LEU A 189 2.42 17.21 9.75
N ALA A 190 1.33 17.93 9.55
CA ALA A 190 1.12 19.26 10.10
C ALA A 190 -0.28 19.40 10.69
N ASP A 191 -0.36 20.02 11.85
CA ASP A 191 -1.62 20.38 12.52
C ASP A 191 -2.19 21.62 11.85
N VAL A 192 -2.76 21.41 10.66
CA VAL A 192 -3.39 22.43 9.85
C VAL A 192 -4.43 21.77 8.93
N PRO A 193 -5.60 22.39 8.73
CA PRO A 193 -6.58 21.88 7.76
C PRO A 193 -5.96 21.72 6.37
N PRO A 194 -6.39 20.72 5.60
CA PRO A 194 -5.96 20.57 4.21
C PRO A 194 -6.31 21.81 3.38
N SER A 195 -5.37 22.25 2.54
CA SER A 195 -5.55 23.41 1.65
C SER A 195 -6.33 23.07 0.38
N HIS A 196 -6.79 21.83 0.22
CA HIS A 196 -7.59 21.33 -0.88
C HIS A 196 -8.40 20.11 -0.43
N ASP A 197 -9.60 19.93 -1.01
CA ASP A 197 -10.52 18.84 -0.63
C ASP A 197 -10.09 17.48 -1.16
N GLU A 198 -9.26 17.44 -2.20
CA GLU A 198 -8.75 16.21 -2.82
C GLU A 198 -7.22 16.24 -2.85
N LEU A 199 -6.58 15.12 -3.22
CA LEU A 199 -5.13 15.07 -3.37
C LEU A 199 -4.66 15.96 -4.52
N VAL A 200 -3.57 16.69 -4.30
CA VAL A 200 -2.93 17.54 -5.30
C VAL A 200 -1.52 17.03 -5.59
N TYR A 201 -1.29 16.62 -6.81
CA TYR A 201 0.01 16.17 -7.32
C TYR A 201 0.66 17.28 -8.12
N ALA A 202 1.76 17.82 -7.65
CA ALA A 202 2.46 18.90 -8.33
C ALA A 202 3.77 18.43 -8.97
N ARG A 203 3.90 18.63 -10.29
CA ARG A 203 5.17 18.54 -11.00
C ARG A 203 5.75 19.95 -11.16
N HIS A 204 6.89 20.18 -10.57
CA HIS A 204 7.61 21.45 -10.64
C HIS A 204 9.06 21.25 -11.09
N ASP A 205 9.74 22.29 -11.62
CA ASP A 205 11.16 22.20 -12.04
C ASP A 205 12.11 21.96 -10.86
N ARG A 206 11.69 22.26 -9.63
CA ARG A 206 12.41 21.95 -8.39
C ARG A 206 12.13 20.53 -7.86
N GLY A 207 11.23 19.77 -8.48
CA GLY A 207 10.84 18.42 -8.09
C GLY A 207 9.36 18.31 -7.73
N PHE A 208 8.95 17.12 -7.35
CA PHE A 208 7.58 16.76 -7.02
C PHE A 208 7.14 17.27 -5.64
N ALA A 209 5.84 17.59 -5.51
CA ALA A 209 5.17 17.75 -4.23
C ALA A 209 3.79 17.08 -4.26
N LEU A 210 3.32 16.59 -3.10
CA LEU A 210 1.98 16.04 -2.93
C LEU A 210 1.32 16.65 -1.70
N LEU A 211 0.10 17.13 -1.87
CA LEU A 211 -0.79 17.50 -0.78
C LEU A 211 -1.84 16.40 -0.62
N SER A 212 -1.99 15.94 0.61
CA SER A 212 -2.96 14.95 1.05
C SER A 212 -3.47 15.33 2.44
N MET A 213 -4.37 14.55 3.00
CA MET A 213 -4.92 14.76 4.33
C MET A 213 -4.90 13.48 5.16
N ARG A 214 -5.01 13.66 6.48
CA ARG A 214 -5.25 12.58 7.45
C ARG A 214 -6.61 12.70 8.11
N SER A 215 -7.04 13.94 8.34
CA SER A 215 -8.32 14.29 8.92
C SER A 215 -8.70 15.70 8.46
N PRO A 216 -9.88 16.21 8.81
CA PRO A 216 -10.26 17.60 8.52
C PRO A 216 -9.33 18.66 9.14
N SER A 217 -8.51 18.31 10.13
CA SER A 217 -7.60 19.22 10.82
C SER A 217 -6.11 18.88 10.64
N VAL A 218 -5.77 17.80 9.96
CA VAL A 218 -4.37 17.34 9.82
C VAL A 218 -4.04 17.11 8.35
N SER A 219 -3.06 17.87 7.86
CA SER A 219 -2.51 17.73 6.51
C SER A 219 -1.36 16.73 6.48
N ARG A 220 -1.27 15.99 5.40
CA ARG A 220 -0.12 15.14 5.05
C ARG A 220 0.48 15.63 3.75
N LEU A 221 1.72 16.10 3.79
CA LEU A 221 2.40 16.67 2.65
C LEU A 221 3.68 15.89 2.35
N TYR A 222 4.13 15.98 1.11
CA TYR A 222 5.37 15.33 0.69
C TYR A 222 6.15 16.24 -0.26
N LEU A 223 7.48 16.23 -0.10
CA LEU A 223 8.43 16.85 -1.02
C LEU A 223 9.37 15.78 -1.57
N GLN A 224 9.64 15.82 -2.86
CA GLN A 224 10.76 15.10 -3.42
C GLN A 224 12.06 15.69 -2.87
N VAL A 225 12.92 14.82 -2.35
CA VAL A 225 14.26 15.15 -1.86
C VAL A 225 15.29 14.20 -2.47
N PRO A 226 16.58 14.59 -2.58
CA PRO A 226 17.64 13.68 -3.01
C PRO A 226 17.70 12.41 -2.15
N ASP A 227 18.18 11.32 -2.74
CA ASP A 227 18.46 10.10 -1.99
C ASP A 227 19.49 10.37 -0.89
N GLY A 228 19.34 9.72 0.28
CA GLY A 228 20.19 9.92 1.45
C GLY A 228 19.90 11.17 2.28
N THR A 229 18.94 12.04 1.89
CA THR A 229 18.52 13.20 2.69
C THR A 229 17.99 12.74 4.06
N LYS A 230 18.35 13.47 5.13
CA LYS A 230 17.80 13.28 6.47
C LYS A 230 16.73 14.31 6.76
N ALA A 231 15.67 13.90 7.47
CA ALA A 231 14.54 14.77 7.75
C ALA A 231 14.93 15.99 8.61
N GLU A 232 15.95 15.84 9.45
CA GLU A 232 16.47 16.88 10.34
C GLU A 232 17.22 18.00 9.62
N GLU A 233 17.64 17.76 8.38
CA GLU A 233 18.34 18.74 7.54
C GLU A 233 17.38 19.82 7.00
N TRP A 234 16.06 19.60 7.12
CA TRP A 234 15.02 20.51 6.62
C TRP A 234 14.36 21.28 7.75
N GLY A 235 14.51 22.60 7.76
CA GLY A 235 13.80 23.51 8.66
C GLY A 235 12.30 23.62 8.30
N ASP A 236 11.45 23.87 9.29
CA ASP A 236 10.01 23.92 9.08
C ASP A 236 9.61 25.04 8.12
N GLU A 237 10.19 26.24 8.25
CA GLU A 237 9.96 27.35 7.32
C GLU A 237 10.44 27.04 5.90
N GLU A 238 11.59 26.39 5.76
CA GLU A 238 12.11 25.95 4.46
C GLU A 238 11.17 24.96 3.77
N ILE A 239 10.58 24.05 4.54
CA ILE A 239 9.59 23.08 4.05
C ILE A 239 8.36 23.82 3.52
N TRP A 240 7.81 24.76 4.27
CA TRP A 240 6.65 25.52 3.86
C TRP A 240 6.91 26.38 2.61
N ASP A 241 8.04 27.05 2.55
CA ASP A 241 8.46 27.84 1.41
C ASP A 241 8.62 27.00 0.15
N GLU A 242 9.18 25.78 0.29
CA GLU A 242 9.37 24.89 -0.83
C GLU A 242 8.05 24.28 -1.30
N LEU A 243 7.14 23.95 -0.39
CA LEU A 243 5.80 23.49 -0.71
C LEU A 243 5.01 24.56 -1.48
N GLU A 244 5.01 25.82 -1.01
CA GLU A 244 4.34 26.92 -1.71
C GLU A 244 4.85 27.09 -3.13
N ARG A 245 6.18 27.08 -3.31
CA ARG A 245 6.79 27.20 -4.66
C ARG A 245 6.36 26.08 -5.59
N ARG A 246 6.33 24.84 -5.08
CA ARG A 246 5.98 23.67 -5.91
C ARG A 246 4.49 23.56 -6.19
N PHE A 247 3.63 24.09 -5.32
CA PHE A 247 2.19 24.14 -5.53
C PHE A 247 1.70 25.41 -6.22
N GLU A 248 2.59 26.32 -6.59
CA GLU A 248 2.24 27.59 -7.20
C GLU A 248 1.32 27.41 -8.42
N THR A 249 0.27 28.22 -8.47
CA THR A 249 -0.71 28.27 -9.56
C THR A 249 -0.82 29.70 -10.13
N ALA A 250 -1.53 29.86 -11.25
CA ALA A 250 -1.73 31.18 -11.85
C ALA A 250 -2.84 32.00 -11.17
N ASP A 251 -3.66 31.35 -10.36
CA ASP A 251 -4.72 31.99 -9.55
C ASP A 251 -4.22 32.29 -8.11
N ASP A 252 -5.09 32.90 -7.28
CA ASP A 252 -4.79 33.34 -5.92
C ASP A 252 -4.84 32.16 -4.88
N TRP A 253 -4.66 30.91 -5.30
CA TRP A 253 -4.64 29.79 -4.36
C TRP A 253 -3.46 29.89 -3.40
N THR A 254 -3.70 29.62 -2.13
CA THR A 254 -2.69 29.69 -1.07
C THR A 254 -2.61 28.39 -0.27
N LEU A 255 -1.39 28.02 0.12
CA LEU A 255 -1.15 26.91 1.04
C LEU A 255 -1.35 27.38 2.48
N GLN A 256 -2.15 26.65 3.26
CA GLN A 256 -2.26 26.88 4.69
C GLN A 256 -1.06 26.31 5.42
N ARG A 257 -0.39 27.12 6.24
CA ARG A 257 0.75 26.72 7.06
C ARG A 257 0.29 26.47 8.50
N GLY A 258 0.94 25.55 9.18
CA GLY A 258 0.70 25.23 10.59
C GLY A 258 1.87 24.51 11.22
N PRO A 259 1.78 24.14 12.52
CA PRO A 259 2.84 23.40 13.20
C PRO A 259 3.13 22.05 12.53
N ILE A 260 4.39 21.80 12.19
CA ILE A 260 4.84 20.48 11.72
C ILE A 260 5.03 19.58 12.93
N THR A 261 4.30 18.48 13.01
CA THR A 261 4.31 17.54 14.13
C THR A 261 5.21 16.34 13.89
N GLN A 262 5.43 15.97 12.61
CA GLN A 262 6.31 14.85 12.26
C GLN A 262 6.94 15.06 10.88
N LYS A 263 8.22 14.68 10.79
CA LYS A 263 8.98 14.60 9.54
C LYS A 263 9.63 13.22 9.39
N SER A 264 9.65 12.67 8.18
CA SER A 264 10.37 11.43 7.89
C SER A 264 10.74 11.35 6.41
N VAL A 265 11.90 10.76 6.09
CA VAL A 265 12.27 10.50 4.69
C VAL A 265 12.02 9.04 4.36
N THR A 266 11.36 8.80 3.24
CA THR A 266 11.08 7.46 2.71
C THR A 266 11.80 7.30 1.38
N PRO A 267 12.79 6.38 1.27
CA PRO A 267 13.40 6.05 -0.02
C PRO A 267 12.38 5.40 -0.95
N MET A 268 12.55 5.59 -2.25
CA MET A 268 11.63 5.03 -3.24
C MET A 268 12.27 3.86 -3.97
N ARG A 269 11.52 2.77 -4.08
CA ARG A 269 11.90 1.59 -4.84
C ARG A 269 10.70 0.83 -5.38
N SER A 270 10.93 0.07 -6.45
CA SER A 270 10.11 -1.04 -6.92
C SER A 270 10.79 -2.34 -6.56
N PHE A 271 9.99 -3.33 -6.20
CA PHE A 271 10.48 -4.68 -5.91
C PHE A 271 9.38 -5.69 -6.22
N VAL A 272 9.71 -6.76 -6.96
CA VAL A 272 8.80 -7.89 -7.20
C VAL A 272 9.57 -9.19 -7.07
N HIS A 273 9.05 -10.13 -6.31
CA HIS A 273 9.54 -11.49 -6.18
C HIS A 273 8.60 -12.47 -6.88
N GLU A 274 9.13 -13.27 -7.78
CA GLU A 274 8.43 -14.31 -8.53
C GLU A 274 9.09 -15.67 -8.33
N PRO A 275 8.32 -16.73 -8.04
CA PRO A 275 6.88 -16.79 -7.81
C PRO A 275 6.48 -16.28 -6.42
N MET A 276 5.20 -15.93 -6.23
CA MET A 276 4.64 -15.56 -4.93
C MET A 276 4.17 -16.79 -4.12
N ARG A 277 4.50 -17.99 -4.57
CA ARG A 277 4.16 -19.27 -3.90
C ARG A 277 5.32 -20.25 -4.01
N HIS A 278 5.53 -20.98 -2.92
CA HIS A 278 6.41 -22.17 -2.89
C HIS A 278 5.76 -23.28 -2.05
N GLY A 279 5.29 -24.34 -2.72
CA GLY A 279 4.54 -25.41 -2.06
C GLY A 279 3.29 -24.90 -1.34
N ARG A 280 3.30 -24.99 -0.02
CA ARG A 280 2.23 -24.52 0.88
C ARG A 280 2.51 -23.12 1.48
N LEU A 281 3.59 -22.47 1.10
CA LEU A 281 3.91 -21.09 1.46
C LEU A 281 3.44 -20.14 0.37
N PHE A 282 2.73 -19.08 0.78
CA PHE A 282 2.25 -17.98 -0.05
C PHE A 282 2.80 -16.65 0.47
N LEU A 283 3.21 -15.76 -0.42
CA LEU A 283 3.70 -14.43 -0.07
C LEU A 283 2.64 -13.39 -0.46
N ALA A 284 2.39 -12.41 0.41
CA ALA A 284 1.43 -11.34 0.17
C ALA A 284 1.97 -9.98 0.62
N GLY A 285 1.59 -8.90 -0.09
CA GLY A 285 2.01 -7.53 0.20
C GLY A 285 3.52 -7.35 0.09
N ASP A 286 4.11 -6.52 0.99
CA ASP A 286 5.54 -6.16 0.94
C ASP A 286 6.49 -7.39 1.06
N ALA A 287 6.01 -8.55 1.47
CA ALA A 287 6.79 -9.79 1.42
C ALA A 287 7.08 -10.24 -0.02
N ALA A 288 6.18 -9.93 -0.96
CA ALA A 288 6.30 -10.29 -2.37
C ALA A 288 6.62 -9.10 -3.28
N HIS A 289 6.08 -7.91 -3.00
CA HIS A 289 6.20 -6.76 -3.88
C HIS A 289 6.15 -5.42 -3.14
N ILE A 290 6.88 -4.43 -3.63
CA ILE A 290 6.85 -3.03 -3.20
C ILE A 290 6.72 -2.16 -4.44
N VAL A 291 5.77 -1.26 -4.45
CA VAL A 291 5.57 -0.26 -5.51
C VAL A 291 5.93 1.14 -5.00
N PRO A 292 6.39 2.05 -5.87
CA PRO A 292 6.56 3.45 -5.49
C PRO A 292 5.25 4.03 -4.92
N PRO A 293 5.29 4.81 -3.84
CA PRO A 293 4.10 5.32 -3.17
C PRO A 293 3.27 6.30 -4.01
N THR A 294 3.82 6.81 -5.11
CA THR A 294 3.17 7.80 -5.99
C THR A 294 1.82 7.33 -6.52
N GLY A 295 1.68 6.03 -6.80
CA GLY A 295 0.43 5.45 -7.28
C GLY A 295 -0.55 5.03 -6.17
N ALA A 296 -0.14 5.08 -4.90
CA ALA A 296 -0.94 4.60 -3.75
C ALA A 296 -1.41 3.14 -3.84
N LYS A 297 -0.61 2.24 -4.45
CA LYS A 297 -0.99 0.87 -4.78
C LYS A 297 -0.66 -0.19 -3.72
N GLY A 298 0.33 0.04 -2.84
CA GLY A 298 0.89 -1.01 -1.99
C GLY A 298 -0.13 -1.73 -1.11
N LEU A 299 -0.96 -0.98 -0.36
CA LEU A 299 -2.01 -1.56 0.48
C LEU A 299 -3.06 -2.29 -0.36
N ASN A 300 -3.48 -1.70 -1.46
CA ASN A 300 -4.52 -2.24 -2.34
C ASN A 300 -4.08 -3.54 -3.04
N LEU A 301 -2.80 -3.64 -3.41
CA LEU A 301 -2.21 -4.89 -3.90
C LEU A 301 -2.22 -5.97 -2.82
N ALA A 302 -1.80 -5.63 -1.60
CA ALA A 302 -1.79 -6.58 -0.48
C ALA A 302 -3.20 -7.11 -0.17
N VAL A 303 -4.23 -6.27 -0.27
CA VAL A 303 -5.64 -6.68 -0.17
C VAL A 303 -5.99 -7.66 -1.30
N GLY A 304 -5.61 -7.35 -2.55
CA GLY A 304 -5.82 -8.24 -3.69
C GLY A 304 -5.21 -9.63 -3.50
N ASP A 305 -3.99 -9.69 -2.98
CA ASP A 305 -3.30 -10.96 -2.71
C ASP A 305 -4.07 -11.82 -1.71
N VAL A 306 -4.45 -11.25 -0.55
CA VAL A 306 -5.10 -12.02 0.51
C VAL A 306 -6.54 -12.40 0.13
N VAL A 307 -7.23 -11.60 -0.66
CA VAL A 307 -8.54 -11.95 -1.23
C VAL A 307 -8.40 -13.13 -2.20
N THR A 308 -7.39 -13.09 -3.07
CA THR A 308 -7.10 -14.19 -4.01
C THR A 308 -6.80 -15.48 -3.27
N PHE A 309 -5.97 -15.43 -2.22
CA PHE A 309 -5.66 -16.60 -1.40
C PHE A 309 -6.90 -17.14 -0.66
N ALA A 310 -7.66 -16.26 0.01
CA ALA A 310 -8.84 -16.67 0.77
C ALA A 310 -9.90 -17.33 -0.13
N ARG A 311 -10.19 -16.75 -1.29
CA ARG A 311 -11.11 -17.33 -2.28
C ARG A 311 -10.63 -18.69 -2.79
N ALA A 312 -9.32 -18.81 -3.08
CA ALA A 312 -8.72 -20.04 -3.56
C ALA A 312 -8.80 -21.17 -2.50
N LEU A 313 -8.60 -20.84 -1.22
CA LEU A 313 -8.70 -21.80 -0.12
C LEU A 313 -10.14 -22.23 0.15
N VAL A 314 -11.09 -21.30 0.11
CA VAL A 314 -12.54 -21.61 0.21
C VAL A 314 -12.94 -22.56 -0.93
N HIS A 315 -12.58 -22.23 -2.17
CA HIS A 315 -12.86 -23.08 -3.32
C HIS A 315 -12.28 -24.50 -3.16
N GLN A 316 -11.04 -24.59 -2.70
CA GLN A 316 -10.42 -25.90 -2.46
C GLN A 316 -11.16 -26.72 -1.38
N ARG A 317 -11.66 -26.09 -0.31
CA ARG A 317 -12.45 -26.76 0.72
C ARG A 317 -13.79 -27.26 0.19
N GLU A 318 -14.44 -26.48 -0.65
CA GLU A 318 -15.78 -26.79 -1.19
C GLU A 318 -15.73 -27.85 -2.29
N THR A 319 -14.70 -27.82 -3.14
CA THR A 319 -14.64 -28.63 -4.37
C THR A 319 -13.57 -29.73 -4.31
N GLY A 320 -12.59 -29.62 -3.41
CA GLY A 320 -11.38 -30.46 -3.39
C GLY A 320 -10.32 -30.05 -4.44
N SER A 321 -10.60 -29.06 -5.32
CA SER A 321 -9.67 -28.63 -6.37
C SER A 321 -8.68 -27.61 -5.84
N ALA A 322 -7.38 -27.83 -6.07
CA ALA A 322 -6.31 -26.90 -5.76
C ALA A 322 -6.00 -25.89 -6.90
N GLU A 323 -6.76 -25.92 -8.01
CA GLU A 323 -6.47 -25.15 -9.22
C GLU A 323 -6.27 -23.65 -8.95
N LEU A 324 -7.13 -23.03 -8.12
CA LEU A 324 -7.02 -21.61 -7.79
C LEU A 324 -5.82 -21.31 -6.87
N LEU A 325 -5.46 -22.23 -5.96
CA LEU A 325 -4.24 -22.12 -5.17
C LEU A 325 -3.00 -22.25 -6.06
N ASP A 326 -3.03 -23.14 -7.04
CA ASP A 326 -1.95 -23.32 -8.00
C ASP A 326 -1.78 -22.09 -8.91
N ALA A 327 -2.88 -21.44 -9.28
CA ALA A 327 -2.90 -20.21 -10.07
C ALA A 327 -2.56 -18.93 -9.27
N TYR A 328 -2.46 -18.98 -7.94
CA TYR A 328 -2.29 -17.82 -7.06
C TYR A 328 -1.19 -16.85 -7.53
N SER A 329 0.02 -17.38 -7.74
CA SER A 329 1.16 -16.55 -8.14
C SER A 329 0.90 -15.83 -9.46
N GLN A 330 0.38 -16.52 -10.48
CA GLN A 330 0.09 -15.93 -11.78
C GLN A 330 -1.02 -14.86 -11.69
N THR A 331 -2.04 -15.12 -10.90
CA THR A 331 -3.17 -14.19 -10.70
C THR A 331 -2.71 -12.91 -10.01
N CYS A 332 -1.98 -13.03 -8.90
CA CYS A 332 -1.46 -11.86 -8.18
C CYS A 332 -0.44 -11.07 -9.00
N LEU A 333 0.53 -11.75 -9.64
CA LEU A 333 1.58 -11.10 -10.43
C LEU A 333 1.03 -10.29 -11.61
N ARG A 334 -0.05 -10.72 -12.24
CA ARG A 334 -0.70 -9.93 -13.29
C ARG A 334 -1.12 -8.55 -12.78
N ARG A 335 -1.72 -8.49 -11.59
CA ARG A 335 -2.12 -7.23 -10.93
C ARG A 335 -0.90 -6.44 -10.45
N VAL A 336 0.09 -7.12 -9.87
CA VAL A 336 1.33 -6.49 -9.39
C VAL A 336 2.01 -5.74 -10.53
N TRP A 337 2.21 -6.36 -11.69
CA TRP A 337 2.87 -5.70 -12.82
C TRP A 337 2.07 -4.55 -13.42
N GLN A 338 0.74 -4.61 -13.39
CA GLN A 338 -0.11 -3.47 -13.78
C GLN A 338 0.08 -2.29 -12.80
N ALA A 339 0.11 -2.56 -11.52
CA ALA A 339 0.31 -1.54 -10.48
C ALA A 339 1.75 -0.99 -10.49
N GLU A 340 2.77 -1.83 -10.75
CA GLU A 340 4.14 -1.39 -10.97
C GLU A 340 4.24 -0.45 -12.17
N ARG A 341 3.64 -0.81 -13.31
CA ARG A 341 3.59 0.07 -14.49
C ARG A 341 2.99 1.42 -14.13
N PHE A 342 1.81 1.41 -13.51
CA PHE A 342 1.13 2.65 -13.14
C PHE A 342 1.95 3.49 -12.14
N SER A 343 2.48 2.87 -11.10
CA SER A 343 3.28 3.57 -10.09
C SER A 343 4.59 4.12 -10.67
N TYR A 344 5.22 3.37 -11.57
CA TYR A 344 6.39 3.82 -12.32
C TYR A 344 6.06 5.01 -13.23
N ASP A 345 4.95 4.92 -13.99
CA ASP A 345 4.51 5.98 -14.89
C ASP A 345 4.19 7.28 -14.12
N MET A 346 3.47 7.20 -13.00
CA MET A 346 3.20 8.34 -12.12
C MET A 346 4.50 8.91 -11.53
N THR A 347 5.42 8.04 -11.10
CA THR A 347 6.69 8.47 -10.53
C THR A 347 7.54 9.22 -11.55
N THR A 348 7.72 8.65 -12.73
CA THR A 348 8.53 9.27 -13.79
C THR A 348 7.87 10.50 -14.43
N LEU A 349 6.53 10.56 -14.42
CA LEU A 349 5.76 11.71 -14.90
C LEU A 349 5.93 12.93 -14.00
N LEU A 350 5.97 12.73 -12.68
CA LEU A 350 5.86 13.82 -11.70
C LEU A 350 7.20 14.21 -11.07
N HIS A 351 8.12 13.25 -10.91
CA HIS A 351 9.40 13.51 -10.25
C HIS A 351 10.47 13.95 -11.25
N ARG A 352 11.40 14.76 -10.76
CA ARG A 352 12.59 15.16 -11.51
C ARG A 352 13.75 14.25 -11.12
N ALA A 353 14.29 13.49 -12.08
CA ALA A 353 15.54 12.75 -11.88
C ALA A 353 16.72 13.73 -11.79
N PRO A 354 17.78 13.43 -11.02
CA PRO A 354 18.94 14.33 -10.87
C PRO A 354 19.66 14.61 -12.19
N ASP A 355 19.65 13.66 -13.11
CA ASP A 355 20.23 13.70 -14.45
C ASP A 355 19.24 14.16 -15.55
N ALA A 356 18.02 14.57 -15.16
CA ALA A 356 16.99 15.01 -16.10
C ALA A 356 17.41 16.25 -16.87
N THR A 357 17.33 16.15 -18.20
CA THR A 357 17.63 17.21 -19.14
C THR A 357 16.43 18.15 -19.38
N PRO A 358 16.60 19.32 -20.01
CA PRO A 358 15.47 20.15 -20.46
C PRO A 358 14.54 19.40 -21.43
N PHE A 359 15.05 18.44 -22.19
CA PHE A 359 14.24 17.60 -23.08
C PHE A 359 13.30 16.71 -22.28
N ASP A 360 13.79 16.06 -21.23
CA ASP A 360 12.98 15.21 -20.35
C ASP A 360 11.86 16.01 -19.66
N ALA A 361 12.16 17.22 -19.19
CA ALA A 361 11.17 18.11 -18.61
C ALA A 361 10.06 18.47 -19.62
N ARG A 362 10.42 18.69 -20.90
CA ARG A 362 9.42 18.96 -21.96
C ARG A 362 8.57 17.74 -22.28
N LEU A 363 9.12 16.53 -22.25
CA LEU A 363 8.36 15.28 -22.41
C LEU A 363 7.38 15.06 -21.25
N GLN A 364 7.80 15.33 -20.00
CA GLN A 364 6.89 15.27 -18.84
C GLN A 364 5.70 16.23 -19.02
N LEU A 365 5.97 17.49 -19.37
CA LEU A 365 4.90 18.47 -19.61
C LEU A 365 3.98 18.06 -20.75
N ALA A 366 4.50 17.55 -21.86
CA ALA A 366 3.70 17.07 -22.99
C ALA A 366 2.79 15.89 -22.59
N ARG A 367 3.28 14.98 -21.70
CA ARG A 367 2.46 13.88 -21.16
C ARG A 367 1.34 14.39 -20.25
N LEU A 368 1.60 15.38 -19.39
CA LEU A 368 0.61 16.01 -18.52
C LEU A 368 -0.44 16.75 -19.35
N GLU A 369 -0.02 17.50 -20.36
CA GLU A 369 -0.93 18.17 -21.30
C GLU A 369 -1.80 17.18 -22.09
N ARG A 370 -1.24 16.02 -22.46
CA ARG A 370 -2.02 14.96 -23.11
C ARG A 370 -3.08 14.38 -22.15
N ILE A 371 -2.78 14.17 -20.88
CA ILE A 371 -3.77 13.73 -19.88
C ILE A 371 -4.89 14.78 -19.80
N ALA A 372 -4.55 16.05 -19.70
CA ALA A 372 -5.51 17.14 -19.56
C ALA A 372 -6.36 17.42 -20.82
N SER A 373 -5.92 16.95 -22.02
CA SER A 373 -6.58 17.25 -23.30
C SER A 373 -7.15 16.04 -24.03
N CYS A 374 -6.85 14.82 -23.57
CA CYS A 374 -7.25 13.57 -24.25
C CYS A 374 -8.01 12.66 -23.27
N ARG A 375 -9.33 12.56 -23.45
CA ARG A 375 -10.20 11.74 -22.58
C ARG A 375 -9.69 10.30 -22.40
N GLY A 376 -9.15 9.65 -23.43
CA GLY A 376 -8.62 8.29 -23.32
C GLY A 376 -7.41 8.19 -22.39
N ALA A 377 -6.50 9.19 -22.41
CA ALA A 377 -5.35 9.23 -21.52
C ALA A 377 -5.77 9.55 -20.07
N GLU A 378 -6.75 10.42 -19.89
CA GLU A 378 -7.33 10.76 -18.59
C GLU A 378 -8.09 9.56 -18.01
N THR A 379 -8.84 8.80 -18.84
CA THR A 379 -9.55 7.58 -18.42
C THR A 379 -8.57 6.49 -17.97
N ASP A 380 -7.48 6.22 -18.74
CA ASP A 380 -6.45 5.23 -18.34
C ASP A 380 -5.85 5.58 -16.96
N LEU A 381 -5.57 6.85 -16.72
CA LEU A 381 -5.08 7.32 -15.42
C LEU A 381 -6.13 7.11 -14.31
N ALA A 382 -7.40 7.49 -14.55
CA ALA A 382 -8.47 7.38 -13.58
C ALA A 382 -8.79 5.90 -13.23
N GLU A 383 -8.86 5.02 -14.24
CA GLU A 383 -9.06 3.58 -14.05
C GLU A 383 -7.92 2.95 -13.26
N ALA A 384 -6.68 3.24 -13.64
CA ALA A 384 -5.52 2.74 -12.93
C ALA A 384 -5.44 3.30 -11.51
N TYR A 385 -5.86 4.55 -11.27
CA TYR A 385 -5.84 5.17 -9.95
C TYR A 385 -6.91 4.59 -9.00
N THR A 386 -8.14 4.43 -9.48
CA THR A 386 -9.26 3.89 -8.68
C THR A 386 -9.21 2.38 -8.49
N GLY A 387 -8.31 1.70 -9.19
CA GLY A 387 -8.06 0.27 -9.10
C GLY A 387 -8.89 -0.57 -10.09
N PHE A 388 -8.36 -1.76 -10.36
CA PHE A 388 -9.07 -2.76 -11.15
C PHE A 388 -9.93 -3.64 -10.24
N PRO A 389 -11.05 -4.22 -10.73
CA PRO A 389 -11.87 -5.14 -9.98
C PRO A 389 -11.05 -6.28 -9.36
N LEU A 390 -11.48 -6.76 -8.19
CA LEU A 390 -10.89 -7.89 -7.47
C LEU A 390 -11.59 -9.20 -7.84
N ASP A 391 -11.76 -9.45 -9.15
CA ASP A 391 -12.46 -10.63 -9.65
C ASP A 391 -11.62 -11.91 -9.52
#